data_a027d6f4be66ece7e0b81630bbc1c9ac
#
_entry.id   a027d6f4be66ece7e0b81630bbc1c9ac
#
_cell.length_a   1.000
_cell.length_b   1.000
_cell.length_c   1.000
_cell.angle_alpha   90.00
_cell.angle_beta   90.00
_cell.angle_gamma   90.00
#
_symmetry.space_group_name_H-M   'P 1'
#
loop_
_entity.id
_entity.type
_entity.pdbx_description
1 polymer ?
#
loop_
_entity_poly.entity_id
_entity_poly.type
_entity_poly.pdbx_seq_one_letter_code
_entity_poly.pdbx_strand_id
1 'polypeptide(L)'
;MISTDSNPGSPRSYGGPGDSSGEGPVEMKVAACFLDAGLEPTVVMASMTESMRLFDHQFQATYRVERGAIGHVSPGLPSGVGGWAQSEHRGNRLLVSGVPLAPGGSLTSVLNAIVASNYQDAASMLQCLDGVFAAVFWDALHHRLVAVTDAFGVQPLYMLRAGRSLLLASELRAMCASGLVRVELDAAGWGQFFTVGNTLGNATLLAGISRVPPATILEYDPRTDHLASRTYWNFPDGKPDITAIDRLPSGEIVDLLRHDVRRYAALTDSSTLLLSGGFDSRILLSVLRREGLPSRSLVLSHANEAEGADGRFAMRIARHSGLAYSFVPTRSDYYSSPSYADYLVQNEVATPSLYLFIPQLSERITPDMHAIWDGFFPGFTLNEAGYPADSFQSFLRHKSLAADSPQWTAMARVFAPGVYADMRHGFEESFRREVDGYPDDADGVWRFTFRNRGRHRIAPNPVKVFANHVLPFTPGSSRRYWEVVSRIAAPLRNAHGVYLRILREHFPEALEVPFISQGRIVSAAPWTSLRAFRTAAPDLVRQLLGSRLPRRYFDWAPSAIRDVVVANAEVDHPDLNHDGVHGVIRSERTDAVTEAARSVLFYWQAWRWVMEGSRDRLQPQPAEILGERA
;
A
#
# COMPACT_ATOMS: atom_id res chain seq x y z
N MET A 1 32.37 -14.87 -3.43
CA MET A 1 32.92 -14.42 -2.16
C MET A 1 31.81 -13.69 -1.44
N ILE A 2 31.35 -14.24 -0.34
CA ILE A 2 30.30 -13.69 0.51
C ILE A 2 31.01 -12.79 1.52
N SER A 3 30.87 -11.48 1.44
CA SER A 3 31.29 -10.60 2.55
C SER A 3 30.11 -10.49 3.53
N THR A 4 30.26 -11.19 4.65
CA THR A 4 29.48 -10.98 5.85
C THR A 4 30.30 -10.00 6.69
N ASP A 5 30.00 -8.72 6.62
CA ASP A 5 30.27 -7.73 7.67
C ASP A 5 29.85 -6.35 7.19
N SER A 6 28.67 -5.91 7.61
CA SER A 6 28.35 -4.49 7.73
C SER A 6 27.55 -4.29 9.00
N ASN A 7 28.21 -3.70 9.95
CA ASN A 7 27.70 -3.28 11.25
C ASN A 7 26.56 -2.26 11.05
N PRO A 8 25.34 -2.48 11.55
CA PRO A 8 24.23 -1.54 11.45
C PRO A 8 24.27 -0.51 12.59
N GLY A 9 25.12 0.49 12.49
CA GLY A 9 25.20 1.43 13.61
C GLY A 9 26.04 2.68 13.40
N SER A 10 25.89 3.37 12.26
CA SER A 10 26.34 4.76 12.21
C SER A 10 25.13 5.67 11.94
N PRO A 11 24.95 6.77 12.72
CA PRO A 11 23.87 7.70 12.50
C PRO A 11 24.01 8.35 11.10
N ARG A 12 22.91 8.42 10.36
CA ARG A 12 22.81 9.06 9.05
C ARG A 12 23.15 10.55 9.23
N SER A 13 24.21 11.04 8.61
CA SER A 13 24.42 12.49 8.46
C SER A 13 23.60 12.97 7.26
N TYR A 14 22.45 13.54 7.50
CA TYR A 14 21.65 14.23 6.49
C TYR A 14 22.00 15.74 6.52
N GLY A 15 22.15 16.35 5.34
CA GLY A 15 22.31 17.80 5.23
C GLY A 15 21.08 18.49 5.83
N GLY A 16 21.30 19.45 6.73
CA GLY A 16 20.24 20.26 7.34
C GLY A 16 19.54 21.14 6.30
N PRO A 17 18.36 21.70 6.61
CA PRO A 17 17.62 22.60 5.74
C PRO A 17 18.40 23.92 5.58
N GLY A 18 19.19 24.04 4.49
CA GLY A 18 20.01 25.22 4.29
C GLY A 18 20.81 25.27 3.00
N ASP A 19 20.49 24.44 2.02
CA ASP A 19 21.17 24.57 0.73
C ASP A 19 20.41 25.54 -0.19
N SER A 20 21.12 26.56 -0.68
CA SER A 20 20.63 27.69 -1.45
C SER A 20 20.22 27.33 -2.90
N SER A 21 20.00 26.05 -3.23
CA SER A 21 19.63 25.60 -4.58
C SER A 21 18.19 25.87 -4.97
N GLY A 22 17.34 26.31 -4.05
CA GLY A 22 15.93 26.61 -4.32
C GLY A 22 15.03 25.37 -4.51
N GLU A 23 15.59 24.17 -4.34
CA GLU A 23 14.82 22.92 -4.41
C GLU A 23 14.28 22.55 -3.02
N GLY A 24 12.96 22.41 -2.91
CA GLY A 24 12.30 21.98 -1.67
C GLY A 24 12.51 20.48 -1.40
N PRO A 25 12.37 20.04 -0.15
CA PRO A 25 12.43 18.62 0.19
C PRO A 25 11.27 17.86 -0.46
N VAL A 26 11.50 16.60 -0.85
CA VAL A 26 10.46 15.69 -1.29
C VAL A 26 9.46 15.46 -0.16
N GLU A 27 8.20 15.78 -0.37
CA GLU A 27 7.12 15.58 0.59
C GLU A 27 6.47 14.22 0.33
N MET A 28 6.21 13.43 1.36
CA MET A 28 5.56 12.13 1.21
C MET A 28 4.27 11.99 2.02
N LYS A 29 4.05 12.91 2.97
CA LYS A 29 2.83 12.97 3.77
C LYS A 29 2.38 14.42 3.89
N VAL A 30 1.08 14.64 3.75
CA VAL A 30 0.49 15.99 3.76
C VAL A 30 -0.71 16.06 4.68
N ALA A 31 -0.96 17.24 5.24
CA ALA A 31 -2.16 17.55 6.01
C ALA A 31 -2.60 19.00 5.80
N ALA A 32 -3.90 19.27 6.01
CA ALA A 32 -4.48 20.60 6.08
C ALA A 32 -5.57 20.63 7.16
N CYS A 33 -5.64 21.71 7.92
CA CYS A 33 -6.71 21.93 8.87
C CYS A 33 -7.25 23.36 8.75
N PHE A 34 -8.58 23.48 8.72
CA PHE A 34 -9.33 24.72 8.83
C PHE A 34 -10.31 24.52 9.96
N LEU A 35 -10.25 25.37 10.98
CA LEU A 35 -10.92 25.11 12.25
C LEU A 35 -11.95 26.17 12.56
N ASP A 36 -13.00 25.75 13.24
CA ASP A 36 -13.97 26.68 13.84
C ASP A 36 -13.32 27.48 14.99
N ALA A 37 -13.96 28.55 15.42
CA ALA A 37 -13.40 29.45 16.42
C ALA A 37 -13.05 28.74 17.74
N GLY A 38 -11.87 29.04 18.28
CA GLY A 38 -11.42 28.59 19.60
C GLY A 38 -10.21 27.62 19.59
N LEU A 39 -9.83 27.08 18.45
CA LEU A 39 -8.62 26.26 18.30
C LEU A 39 -7.58 26.99 17.43
N GLU A 40 -6.30 26.88 17.79
CA GLU A 40 -5.22 27.49 17.01
C GLU A 40 -4.76 26.49 15.93
N PRO A 41 -4.98 26.77 14.63
CA PRO A 41 -4.71 25.82 13.56
C PRO A 41 -3.25 25.36 13.48
N THR A 42 -2.28 26.23 13.83
CA THR A 42 -0.86 25.87 13.80
C THR A 42 -0.49 24.89 14.88
N VAL A 43 -1.12 24.94 16.05
CA VAL A 43 -0.92 23.96 17.13
C VAL A 43 -1.50 22.60 16.74
N VAL A 44 -2.71 22.60 16.20
CA VAL A 44 -3.34 21.36 15.70
C VAL A 44 -2.51 20.75 14.57
N MET A 45 -2.05 21.56 13.61
CA MET A 45 -1.22 21.10 12.50
C MET A 45 0.13 20.54 12.98
N ALA A 46 0.75 21.17 13.98
CA ALA A 46 1.99 20.67 14.57
C ALA A 46 1.80 19.28 15.17
N SER A 47 0.72 19.05 15.91
CA SER A 47 0.38 17.72 16.44
C SER A 47 0.11 16.71 15.32
N MET A 48 -0.60 17.11 14.27
CA MET A 48 -0.86 16.25 13.10
C MET A 48 0.44 15.85 12.40
N THR A 49 1.33 16.81 12.12
CA THR A 49 2.61 16.52 11.44
C THR A 49 3.55 15.73 12.32
N GLU A 50 3.63 15.99 13.62
CA GLU A 50 4.43 15.20 14.57
C GLU A 50 3.96 13.74 14.61
N SER A 51 2.65 13.48 14.61
CA SER A 51 2.13 12.11 14.57
C SER A 51 2.48 11.38 13.25
N MET A 52 2.65 12.10 12.14
CA MET A 52 3.06 11.54 10.85
C MET A 52 4.56 11.25 10.79
N ARG A 53 5.39 11.94 11.56
CA ARG A 53 6.85 11.73 11.63
C ARG A 53 7.15 10.49 12.46
N LEU A 54 7.76 9.49 11.85
CA LEU A 54 8.01 8.18 12.47
C LEU A 54 9.47 7.90 12.72
N PHE A 55 10.36 8.58 12.01
CA PHE A 55 11.80 8.32 12.01
C PHE A 55 12.60 9.62 12.13
N ASP A 56 13.75 9.56 12.79
CA ASP A 56 14.61 10.72 13.05
C ASP A 56 15.13 11.38 11.76
N HIS A 57 15.27 10.62 10.67
CA HIS A 57 15.68 11.16 9.39
C HIS A 57 14.59 11.94 8.65
N GLN A 58 13.35 11.92 9.13
CA GLN A 58 12.25 12.63 8.51
C GLN A 58 12.18 14.07 9.00
N PHE A 59 11.84 14.99 8.10
CA PHE A 59 11.61 16.40 8.38
C PHE A 59 10.14 16.72 8.30
N GLN A 60 9.66 17.62 9.16
CA GLN A 60 8.31 18.14 9.13
C GLN A 60 8.30 19.65 9.04
N ALA A 61 7.26 20.21 8.40
CA ALA A 61 7.02 21.63 8.38
C ALA A 61 5.51 21.94 8.47
N THR A 62 5.21 23.08 9.09
CA THR A 62 3.86 23.59 9.27
C THR A 62 3.80 25.04 8.81
N TYR A 63 2.79 25.39 8.05
CA TYR A 63 2.59 26.72 7.49
C TYR A 63 1.21 27.24 7.85
N ARG A 64 1.18 28.44 8.45
CA ARG A 64 -0.08 29.14 8.70
C ARG A 64 -0.65 29.67 7.40
N VAL A 65 -1.95 29.48 7.21
CA VAL A 65 -2.73 30.06 6.12
C VAL A 65 -3.94 30.79 6.72
N GLU A 66 -4.71 31.51 5.90
CA GLU A 66 -5.88 32.20 6.44
C GLU A 66 -6.90 31.19 6.98
N ARG A 67 -7.27 31.33 8.26
CA ARG A 67 -8.19 30.47 9.04
C ARG A 67 -7.79 29.01 9.14
N GLY A 68 -6.52 28.70 8.84
CA GLY A 68 -6.07 27.30 8.84
C GLY A 68 -4.57 27.17 8.91
N ALA A 69 -4.14 25.93 8.74
CA ALA A 69 -2.74 25.56 8.56
C ALA A 69 -2.62 24.37 7.59
N ILE A 70 -1.50 24.29 6.90
CA ILE A 70 -1.11 23.15 6.08
C ILE A 70 0.27 22.65 6.53
N GLY A 71 0.56 21.37 6.36
CA GLY A 71 1.82 20.80 6.81
C GLY A 71 2.19 19.53 6.05
N HIS A 72 3.45 19.15 6.15
CA HIS A 72 3.98 17.95 5.51
C HIS A 72 5.06 17.26 6.36
N VAL A 73 5.34 16.00 5.98
CA VAL A 73 6.50 15.24 6.42
C VAL A 73 7.25 14.71 5.20
N SER A 74 8.56 14.92 5.18
CA SER A 74 9.49 14.50 4.14
C SER A 74 10.33 13.31 4.60
N PRO A 75 10.68 12.33 3.72
CA PRO A 75 11.52 11.20 4.07
C PRO A 75 13.02 11.55 4.20
N GLY A 76 13.41 12.82 4.01
CA GLY A 76 14.80 13.23 4.13
C GLY A 76 15.71 12.71 2.99
N LEU A 77 15.21 12.63 1.78
CA LEU A 77 16.00 12.27 0.61
C LEU A 77 16.98 13.42 0.23
N PRO A 78 18.10 13.11 -0.43
CA PRO A 78 19.04 14.12 -0.89
C PRO A 78 18.40 15.16 -1.80
N SER A 79 18.94 16.38 -1.80
CA SER A 79 18.56 17.45 -2.73
C SER A 79 18.68 16.97 -4.20
N GLY A 80 17.72 17.37 -5.05
CA GLY A 80 17.61 16.97 -6.45
C GLY A 80 16.95 15.62 -6.70
N VAL A 81 16.73 14.80 -5.67
CA VAL A 81 15.97 13.55 -5.80
C VAL A 81 14.47 13.87 -5.89
N GLY A 82 13.76 13.24 -6.84
CA GLY A 82 12.32 13.39 -7.00
C GLY A 82 11.87 14.54 -7.89
N GLY A 83 12.79 15.39 -8.33
CA GLY A 83 12.45 16.52 -9.22
C GLY A 83 11.51 17.54 -8.57
N TRP A 84 11.55 17.65 -7.23
CA TRP A 84 10.66 18.54 -6.48
C TRP A 84 11.04 20.00 -6.68
N ALA A 85 10.03 20.81 -6.85
CA ALA A 85 10.05 22.22 -7.11
C ALA A 85 10.08 23.06 -5.83
N GLN A 86 10.11 24.37 -6.01
CA GLN A 86 9.77 25.28 -4.93
C GLN A 86 8.36 24.97 -4.43
N SER A 87 8.20 24.63 -3.15
CA SER A 87 6.88 24.43 -2.54
C SER A 87 6.13 25.74 -2.26
N GLU A 88 6.77 26.90 -2.54
CA GLU A 88 6.23 28.25 -2.28
C GLU A 88 6.50 29.24 -3.41
N HIS A 89 5.49 30.04 -3.76
CA HIS A 89 5.61 31.20 -4.62
C HIS A 89 4.61 32.29 -4.22
N ARG A 90 5.07 33.48 -3.82
CA ARG A 90 4.25 34.64 -3.43
C ARG A 90 3.16 34.30 -2.39
N GLY A 91 3.48 33.43 -1.42
CA GLY A 91 2.55 32.95 -0.41
C GLY A 91 1.68 31.76 -0.83
N ASN A 92 1.61 31.44 -2.11
CA ASN A 92 1.04 30.16 -2.56
C ASN A 92 1.92 29.02 -2.08
N ARG A 93 1.30 27.87 -1.77
CA ARG A 93 2.01 26.65 -1.39
C ARG A 93 1.42 25.43 -2.05
N LEU A 94 2.29 24.56 -2.51
CA LEU A 94 1.95 23.24 -3.05
C LEU A 94 2.64 22.17 -2.21
N LEU A 95 1.87 21.26 -1.63
CA LEU A 95 2.33 20.08 -0.90
C LEU A 95 1.87 18.84 -1.65
N VAL A 96 2.75 17.88 -1.89
CA VAL A 96 2.46 16.66 -2.66
C VAL A 96 2.86 15.42 -1.87
N SER A 97 1.93 14.52 -1.64
CA SER A 97 2.16 13.20 -1.05
C SER A 97 2.22 12.16 -2.18
N GLY A 98 3.26 11.32 -2.19
CA GLY A 98 3.44 10.32 -3.24
C GLY A 98 4.27 10.80 -4.43
N VAL A 99 4.21 10.11 -5.57
CA VAL A 99 5.05 10.38 -6.74
C VAL A 99 4.19 10.66 -7.98
N PRO A 100 3.92 11.93 -8.30
CA PRO A 100 3.23 12.31 -9.52
C PRO A 100 4.13 12.15 -10.74
N LEU A 101 3.51 12.01 -11.91
CA LEU A 101 4.17 11.96 -13.22
C LEU A 101 3.63 13.07 -14.12
N ALA A 102 4.50 13.92 -14.62
CA ALA A 102 4.11 14.98 -15.54
C ALA A 102 3.62 14.41 -16.89
N PRO A 103 2.60 14.98 -17.53
CA PRO A 103 2.10 14.51 -18.82
C PRO A 103 3.14 14.67 -19.95
N GLY A 104 4.10 15.56 -19.78
CA GLY A 104 5.24 15.81 -20.66
C GLY A 104 6.21 16.79 -20.02
N GLY A 105 7.47 16.77 -20.45
CA GLY A 105 8.50 17.63 -19.91
C GLY A 105 8.99 17.24 -18.50
N SER A 106 9.62 18.17 -17.81
CA SER A 106 10.13 17.97 -16.45
C SER A 106 9.02 18.11 -15.40
N LEU A 107 8.95 17.18 -14.45
CA LEU A 107 8.04 17.29 -13.32
C LEU A 107 8.27 18.59 -12.53
N THR A 108 9.52 18.96 -12.27
CA THR A 108 9.91 20.22 -11.61
C THR A 108 9.28 21.43 -12.28
N SER A 109 9.34 21.50 -13.62
CA SER A 109 8.78 22.64 -14.36
C SER A 109 7.26 22.72 -14.23
N VAL A 110 6.58 21.57 -14.23
CA VAL A 110 5.13 21.51 -14.04
C VAL A 110 4.71 21.92 -12.63
N LEU A 111 5.42 21.42 -11.61
CA LEU A 111 5.13 21.77 -10.21
C LEU A 111 5.43 23.26 -9.94
N ASN A 112 6.50 23.82 -10.51
CA ASN A 112 6.79 25.27 -10.43
C ASN A 112 5.68 26.11 -11.09
N ALA A 113 5.15 25.68 -12.23
CA ALA A 113 4.02 26.35 -12.87
C ALA A 113 2.75 26.30 -12.00
N ILE A 114 2.47 25.16 -11.36
CA ILE A 114 1.33 25.00 -10.45
C ILE A 114 1.45 25.95 -9.28
N VAL A 115 2.60 26.00 -8.59
CA VAL A 115 2.75 26.86 -7.39
C VAL A 115 2.70 28.35 -7.75
N ALA A 116 3.07 28.72 -8.96
CA ALA A 116 3.00 30.09 -9.45
C ALA A 116 1.62 30.52 -9.96
N SER A 117 0.66 29.61 -10.06
CA SER A 117 -0.68 29.86 -10.63
C SER A 117 -1.73 30.23 -9.56
N ASN A 118 -2.94 30.54 -9.99
CA ASN A 118 -4.12 30.65 -9.12
C ASN A 118 -4.75 29.25 -8.89
N TYR A 119 -5.71 29.15 -7.98
CA TYR A 119 -6.34 27.89 -7.59
C TYR A 119 -7.05 27.16 -8.75
N GLN A 120 -7.64 27.87 -9.72
CA GLN A 120 -8.34 27.28 -10.87
C GLN A 120 -7.35 26.65 -11.86
N ASP A 121 -6.28 27.37 -12.16
CA ASP A 121 -5.22 26.89 -13.04
C ASP A 121 -4.43 25.76 -12.36
N ALA A 122 -4.16 25.88 -11.04
CA ALA A 122 -3.55 24.81 -10.26
C ALA A 122 -4.39 23.52 -10.30
N ALA A 123 -5.70 23.60 -10.07
CA ALA A 123 -6.62 22.47 -10.18
C ALA A 123 -6.59 21.84 -11.59
N SER A 124 -6.56 22.69 -12.63
CA SER A 124 -6.51 22.27 -14.03
C SER A 124 -5.19 21.57 -14.39
N MET A 125 -4.06 22.01 -13.84
CA MET A 125 -2.77 21.39 -14.04
C MET A 125 -2.60 20.11 -13.21
N LEU A 126 -3.04 20.10 -11.95
CA LEU A 126 -2.95 18.93 -11.06
C LEU A 126 -3.75 17.73 -11.60
N GLN A 127 -4.95 17.96 -12.17
CA GLN A 127 -5.73 16.88 -12.78
C GLN A 127 -5.06 16.25 -14.02
N CYS A 128 -4.08 16.93 -14.63
CA CYS A 128 -3.35 16.40 -15.79
C CYS A 128 -2.20 15.46 -15.38
N LEU A 129 -1.79 15.46 -14.11
CA LEU A 129 -0.75 14.56 -13.63
C LEU A 129 -1.24 13.12 -13.64
N ASP A 130 -0.33 12.19 -13.96
CA ASP A 130 -0.45 10.77 -13.71
C ASP A 130 0.35 10.38 -12.45
N GLY A 131 0.53 9.08 -12.21
CA GLY A 131 1.28 8.58 -11.06
C GLY A 131 0.39 8.35 -9.85
N VAL A 132 1.02 8.13 -8.71
CA VAL A 132 0.37 7.86 -7.43
C VAL A 132 0.64 9.03 -6.50
N PHE A 133 -0.35 9.88 -6.28
CA PHE A 133 -0.17 11.10 -5.49
C PHE A 133 -1.48 11.64 -4.89
N ALA A 134 -1.33 12.43 -3.83
CA ALA A 134 -2.34 13.39 -3.37
C ALA A 134 -1.67 14.75 -3.22
N ALA A 135 -2.34 15.83 -3.61
CA ALA A 135 -1.79 17.17 -3.54
C ALA A 135 -2.71 18.11 -2.76
N VAL A 136 -2.09 19.05 -2.06
CA VAL A 136 -2.76 20.16 -1.36
C VAL A 136 -2.12 21.45 -1.85
N PHE A 137 -2.90 22.32 -2.45
CA PHE A 137 -2.48 23.63 -2.93
C PHE A 137 -3.24 24.74 -2.22
N TRP A 138 -2.53 25.71 -1.69
CA TRP A 138 -3.07 26.92 -1.11
C TRP A 138 -2.80 28.12 -2.01
N ASP A 139 -3.86 28.80 -2.43
CA ASP A 139 -3.80 30.07 -3.13
C ASP A 139 -3.91 31.22 -2.10
N ALA A 140 -2.81 31.91 -1.87
CA ALA A 140 -2.73 32.99 -0.87
C ALA A 140 -3.49 34.26 -1.29
N LEU A 141 -3.61 34.52 -2.59
CA LEU A 141 -4.30 35.71 -3.10
C LEU A 141 -5.82 35.56 -2.99
N HIS A 142 -6.34 34.39 -3.38
CA HIS A 142 -7.79 34.14 -3.40
C HIS A 142 -8.29 33.48 -2.12
N HIS A 143 -7.37 33.06 -1.22
CA HIS A 143 -7.67 32.31 0.00
C HIS A 143 -8.48 31.05 -0.28
N ARG A 144 -7.97 30.22 -1.18
CA ARG A 144 -8.60 28.96 -1.62
C ARG A 144 -7.66 27.78 -1.36
N LEU A 145 -8.22 26.72 -0.83
CA LEU A 145 -7.57 25.43 -0.81
C LEU A 145 -8.06 24.58 -1.99
N VAL A 146 -7.12 23.95 -2.70
CA VAL A 146 -7.38 22.89 -3.66
C VAL A 146 -6.72 21.62 -3.14
N ALA A 147 -7.46 20.51 -3.07
CA ALA A 147 -6.89 19.20 -2.80
C ALA A 147 -7.25 18.24 -3.92
N VAL A 148 -6.28 17.42 -4.36
CA VAL A 148 -6.44 16.52 -5.50
C VAL A 148 -5.94 15.13 -5.13
N THR A 149 -6.71 14.09 -5.48
CA THR A 149 -6.28 12.68 -5.40
C THR A 149 -5.93 12.17 -6.78
N ASP A 150 -4.98 11.22 -6.88
CA ASP A 150 -4.65 10.57 -8.15
C ASP A 150 -5.85 9.86 -8.79
N ALA A 151 -5.74 9.55 -10.07
CA ALA A 151 -6.81 8.95 -10.87
C ALA A 151 -7.38 7.65 -10.27
N PHE A 152 -6.56 6.90 -9.54
CA PHE A 152 -6.93 5.61 -8.96
C PHE A 152 -7.23 5.71 -7.46
N GLY A 153 -6.93 6.85 -6.83
CA GLY A 153 -7.00 7.08 -5.40
C GLY A 153 -6.11 6.11 -4.61
N VAL A 154 -4.96 5.75 -5.15
CA VAL A 154 -4.01 4.85 -4.52
C VAL A 154 -3.28 5.55 -3.38
N GLN A 155 -2.80 6.79 -3.60
CA GLN A 155 -2.32 7.60 -2.49
C GLN A 155 -3.50 8.04 -1.63
N PRO A 156 -3.54 7.67 -0.33
CA PRO A 156 -4.66 8.05 0.51
C PRO A 156 -4.68 9.55 0.83
N LEU A 157 -5.87 10.12 0.81
CA LEU A 157 -6.19 11.40 1.43
C LEU A 157 -7.48 11.20 2.22
N TYR A 158 -7.43 11.39 3.51
CA TYR A 158 -8.59 11.26 4.41
C TYR A 158 -9.19 12.63 4.70
N MET A 159 -10.49 12.65 4.95
CA MET A 159 -11.24 13.87 5.21
C MET A 159 -12.17 13.69 6.42
N LEU A 160 -12.18 14.72 7.28
CA LEU A 160 -13.21 14.95 8.29
C LEU A 160 -13.88 16.29 7.99
N ARG A 161 -15.21 16.28 8.07
CA ARG A 161 -16.03 17.49 8.14
C ARG A 161 -16.81 17.49 9.45
N ALA A 162 -16.54 18.43 10.33
CA ALA A 162 -17.20 18.55 11.63
C ALA A 162 -17.60 20.01 11.88
N GLY A 163 -18.89 20.31 11.73
CA GLY A 163 -19.38 21.69 11.73
C GLY A 163 -18.70 22.50 10.61
N ARG A 164 -18.02 23.57 10.98
CA ARG A 164 -17.23 24.41 10.06
C ARG A 164 -15.76 23.99 9.96
N SER A 165 -15.36 22.96 10.69
CA SER A 165 -13.99 22.45 10.62
C SER A 165 -13.82 21.47 9.48
N LEU A 166 -12.72 21.61 8.73
CA LEU A 166 -12.28 20.70 7.67
C LEU A 166 -10.87 20.22 8.01
N LEU A 167 -10.69 18.90 8.10
CA LEU A 167 -9.38 18.27 8.18
C LEU A 167 -9.15 17.43 6.93
N LEU A 168 -7.93 17.50 6.40
CA LEU A 168 -7.40 16.60 5.36
C LEU A 168 -6.07 16.06 5.85
N ALA A 169 -5.80 14.76 5.65
CA ALA A 169 -4.49 14.19 5.91
C ALA A 169 -4.27 12.90 5.07
N SER A 170 -3.02 12.61 4.77
CA SER A 170 -2.63 11.35 4.13
C SER A 170 -2.56 10.17 5.11
N GLU A 171 -2.69 10.42 6.41
CA GLU A 171 -2.60 9.44 7.51
C GLU A 171 -3.79 9.58 8.47
N LEU A 172 -4.41 8.45 8.89
CA LEU A 172 -5.50 8.44 9.88
C LEU A 172 -5.01 8.89 11.26
N ARG A 173 -3.78 8.55 11.63
CA ARG A 173 -3.17 8.97 12.91
C ARG A 173 -3.11 10.48 13.04
N ALA A 174 -2.86 11.20 11.94
CA ALA A 174 -2.89 12.65 11.94
C ALA A 174 -4.27 13.20 12.25
N MET A 175 -5.35 12.54 11.79
CA MET A 175 -6.71 12.90 12.16
C MET A 175 -6.94 12.78 13.66
N CYS A 176 -6.52 11.66 14.27
CA CYS A 176 -6.64 11.44 15.72
C CYS A 176 -5.80 12.46 16.51
N ALA A 177 -4.57 12.74 16.07
CA ALA A 177 -3.67 13.69 16.73
C ALA A 177 -4.16 15.15 16.68
N SER A 178 -5.13 15.46 15.82
CA SER A 178 -5.77 16.79 15.80
C SER A 178 -6.53 17.15 17.07
N GLY A 179 -6.90 16.16 17.90
CA GLY A 179 -7.75 16.32 19.06
C GLY A 179 -9.24 16.53 18.73
N LEU A 180 -9.62 16.56 17.44
CA LEU A 180 -11.00 16.72 16.98
C LEU A 180 -11.71 15.39 16.72
N VAL A 181 -10.94 14.30 16.67
CA VAL A 181 -11.41 12.95 16.35
C VAL A 181 -11.27 12.07 17.59
N ARG A 182 -12.36 11.41 17.98
CA ARG A 182 -12.30 10.32 18.96
C ARG A 182 -11.90 9.04 18.25
N VAL A 183 -11.12 8.21 18.93
CA VAL A 183 -10.75 6.88 18.42
C VAL A 183 -11.93 5.95 18.67
N GLU A 184 -12.88 5.99 17.76
CA GLU A 184 -14.08 5.13 17.76
C GLU A 184 -14.09 4.27 16.49
N LEU A 185 -14.47 3.00 16.64
CA LEU A 185 -14.52 2.10 15.50
C LEU A 185 -15.68 2.43 14.54
N ASP A 186 -15.44 2.37 13.24
CA ASP A 186 -16.51 2.32 12.24
C ASP A 186 -16.99 0.87 12.06
N ALA A 187 -18.19 0.57 12.50
CA ALA A 187 -18.70 -0.81 12.51
C ALA A 187 -18.75 -1.42 11.11
N ALA A 188 -19.15 -0.66 10.09
CA ALA A 188 -19.18 -1.14 8.71
C ALA A 188 -17.75 -1.40 8.19
N GLY A 189 -16.82 -0.48 8.42
CA GLY A 189 -15.42 -0.61 8.05
C GLY A 189 -14.76 -1.83 8.69
N TRP A 190 -14.99 -2.07 9.97
CA TRP A 190 -14.49 -3.25 10.67
C TRP A 190 -15.15 -4.55 10.20
N GLY A 191 -16.45 -4.55 9.93
CA GLY A 191 -17.14 -5.67 9.30
C GLY A 191 -16.53 -6.04 7.95
N GLN A 192 -16.22 -5.03 7.10
CA GLN A 192 -15.53 -5.21 5.83
C GLN A 192 -14.10 -5.75 6.01
N PHE A 193 -13.33 -5.14 6.92
CA PHE A 193 -11.93 -5.50 7.19
C PHE A 193 -11.79 -6.98 7.58
N PHE A 194 -12.59 -7.46 8.51
CA PHE A 194 -12.52 -8.85 8.93
C PHE A 194 -13.14 -9.82 7.92
N THR A 195 -14.05 -9.36 7.08
CA THR A 195 -14.76 -10.22 6.13
C THR A 195 -14.02 -10.36 4.81
N VAL A 196 -13.71 -9.24 4.14
CA VAL A 196 -13.03 -9.27 2.82
C VAL A 196 -11.53 -8.91 2.90
N GLY A 197 -11.04 -8.54 4.08
CA GLY A 197 -9.64 -8.27 4.34
C GLY A 197 -9.19 -6.85 3.99
N ASN A 198 -10.13 -5.94 3.81
CA ASN A 198 -9.91 -4.50 3.56
C ASN A 198 -11.23 -3.73 3.70
N THR A 199 -11.17 -2.41 3.87
CA THR A 199 -12.36 -1.55 3.75
C THR A 199 -12.79 -1.43 2.29
N LEU A 200 -14.04 -1.00 2.05
CA LEU A 200 -14.66 -0.85 0.73
C LEU A 200 -14.94 0.61 0.41
N GLY A 201 -14.89 0.95 -0.88
CA GLY A 201 -15.20 2.29 -1.38
C GLY A 201 -14.34 3.37 -0.71
N ASN A 202 -14.96 4.27 0.03
CA ASN A 202 -14.29 5.34 0.76
C ASN A 202 -14.34 5.15 2.29
N ALA A 203 -14.76 3.99 2.77
CA ALA A 203 -14.81 3.66 4.19
C ALA A 203 -13.40 3.59 4.80
N THR A 204 -13.32 3.88 6.10
CA THR A 204 -12.14 3.69 6.93
C THR A 204 -12.48 2.82 8.13
N LEU A 205 -11.50 2.52 8.99
CA LEU A 205 -11.72 1.84 10.27
C LEU A 205 -12.12 2.81 11.39
N LEU A 206 -12.02 4.13 11.14
CA LEU A 206 -12.22 5.20 12.11
C LEU A 206 -13.56 5.89 11.83
N ALA A 207 -14.45 5.93 12.81
CA ALA A 207 -15.76 6.54 12.67
C ALA A 207 -15.66 8.04 12.32
N GLY A 208 -16.55 8.49 11.44
CA GLY A 208 -16.63 9.88 11.00
C GLY A 208 -15.58 10.32 9.99
N ILE A 209 -14.60 9.47 9.67
CA ILE A 209 -13.56 9.76 8.69
C ILE A 209 -13.82 8.99 7.40
N SER A 210 -13.80 9.70 6.28
CA SER A 210 -13.86 9.07 4.95
C SER A 210 -12.57 9.29 4.17
N ARG A 211 -12.28 8.38 3.24
CA ARG A 211 -11.24 8.57 2.24
C ARG A 211 -11.79 9.43 1.11
N VAL A 212 -11.04 10.42 0.66
CA VAL A 212 -11.41 11.20 -0.54
C VAL A 212 -11.44 10.26 -1.75
N PRO A 213 -12.51 10.30 -2.57
CA PRO A 213 -12.64 9.43 -3.73
C PRO A 213 -11.48 9.56 -4.73
N PRO A 214 -11.25 8.54 -5.59
CA PRO A 214 -10.31 8.63 -6.70
C PRO A 214 -10.64 9.79 -7.65
N ALA A 215 -9.63 10.31 -8.34
CA ALA A 215 -9.78 11.33 -9.39
C ALA A 215 -10.63 12.53 -8.92
N THR A 216 -10.47 12.95 -7.67
CA THR A 216 -11.29 14.01 -7.07
C THR A 216 -10.49 15.28 -6.90
N ILE A 217 -11.11 16.41 -7.24
CA ILE A 217 -10.69 17.75 -6.88
C ILE A 217 -11.65 18.28 -5.84
N LEU A 218 -11.09 18.69 -4.69
CA LEU A 218 -11.78 19.45 -3.65
C LEU A 218 -11.35 20.91 -3.74
N GLU A 219 -12.30 21.82 -3.71
CA GLU A 219 -12.06 23.28 -3.63
C GLU A 219 -12.76 23.81 -2.37
N TYR A 220 -12.01 24.42 -1.47
CA TYR A 220 -12.52 24.92 -0.20
C TYR A 220 -12.24 26.40 -0.01
N ASP A 221 -13.29 27.15 0.35
CA ASP A 221 -13.23 28.54 0.78
C ASP A 221 -13.43 28.62 2.30
N PRO A 222 -12.38 28.85 3.10
CA PRO A 222 -12.51 28.93 4.55
C PRO A 222 -13.29 30.18 5.04
N ARG A 223 -13.46 31.19 4.21
CA ARG A 223 -14.20 32.40 4.57
C ARG A 223 -15.71 32.19 4.54
N THR A 224 -16.19 31.51 3.53
CA THR A 224 -17.62 31.18 3.33
C THR A 224 -17.97 29.79 3.83
N ASP A 225 -16.97 28.97 4.19
CA ASP A 225 -17.13 27.57 4.57
C ASP A 225 -17.70 26.71 3.44
N HIS A 226 -17.45 27.10 2.19
CA HIS A 226 -17.94 26.39 1.02
C HIS A 226 -16.92 25.35 0.56
N LEU A 227 -17.34 24.09 0.51
CA LEU A 227 -16.58 22.96 -0.03
C LEU A 227 -17.28 22.43 -1.28
N ALA A 228 -16.60 22.53 -2.42
CA ALA A 228 -17.00 21.90 -3.68
C ALA A 228 -16.14 20.68 -3.96
N SER A 229 -16.74 19.68 -4.63
CA SER A 229 -16.06 18.45 -5.04
C SER A 229 -16.46 18.09 -6.45
N ARG A 230 -15.49 17.70 -7.28
CA ARG A 230 -15.74 17.18 -8.62
C ARG A 230 -14.79 16.06 -8.98
N THR A 231 -15.29 15.10 -9.76
CA THR A 231 -14.46 14.04 -10.36
C THR A 231 -13.89 14.53 -11.70
N TYR A 232 -12.57 14.37 -11.90
CA TYR A 232 -11.90 14.83 -13.13
C TYR A 232 -11.61 13.68 -14.13
N TRP A 233 -11.69 12.44 -13.70
CA TRP A 233 -11.51 11.26 -14.55
C TRP A 233 -12.36 10.09 -14.03
N ASN A 234 -12.94 9.34 -14.95
CA ASN A 234 -13.68 8.13 -14.62
C ASN A 234 -12.88 6.90 -15.02
N PHE A 235 -12.89 5.91 -14.15
CA PHE A 235 -12.30 4.61 -14.44
C PHE A 235 -13.01 4.01 -15.66
N PRO A 236 -12.27 3.39 -16.62
CA PRO A 236 -12.89 2.79 -17.80
C PRO A 236 -13.76 1.59 -17.42
N ASP A 237 -15.08 1.79 -17.38
CA ASP A 237 -16.08 0.79 -16.99
C ASP A 237 -16.79 0.11 -18.19
N GLY A 238 -16.36 0.39 -19.42
CA GLY A 238 -16.87 -0.23 -20.64
C GLY A 238 -16.69 -1.76 -20.67
N LYS A 239 -17.54 -2.46 -21.45
CA LYS A 239 -17.32 -3.90 -21.67
C LYS A 239 -15.97 -4.12 -22.34
N PRO A 240 -15.18 -5.12 -21.86
CA PRO A 240 -13.94 -5.51 -22.52
C PRO A 240 -14.19 -5.96 -23.96
N ASP A 241 -13.40 -5.48 -24.91
CA ASP A 241 -13.45 -5.84 -26.32
C ASP A 241 -12.29 -6.77 -26.75
N ILE A 242 -11.28 -6.90 -25.90
CA ILE A 242 -10.18 -7.86 -26.09
C ILE A 242 -10.54 -9.16 -25.37
N THR A 243 -11.20 -10.07 -26.10
CA THR A 243 -11.72 -11.34 -25.59
C THR A 243 -10.93 -12.55 -26.05
N ALA A 244 -9.90 -12.38 -26.87
CA ALA A 244 -9.02 -13.42 -27.35
C ALA A 244 -7.55 -13.02 -27.19
N ILE A 245 -6.72 -13.95 -26.74
CA ILE A 245 -5.31 -13.69 -26.37
C ILE A 245 -4.43 -13.28 -27.55
N ASP A 246 -4.77 -13.70 -28.75
CA ASP A 246 -4.10 -13.33 -29.99
C ASP A 246 -4.34 -11.88 -30.41
N ARG A 247 -5.39 -11.24 -29.87
CA ARG A 247 -5.71 -9.82 -30.08
C ARG A 247 -5.13 -8.89 -29.01
N LEU A 248 -4.37 -9.46 -28.06
CA LEU A 248 -3.76 -8.67 -27.00
C LEU A 248 -2.78 -7.64 -27.59
N PRO A 249 -2.91 -6.34 -27.31
CA PRO A 249 -1.98 -5.31 -27.77
C PRO A 249 -0.70 -5.31 -26.92
N SER A 250 0.01 -6.43 -26.92
CA SER A 250 1.17 -6.69 -26.06
C SER A 250 2.27 -5.64 -26.22
N GLY A 251 2.53 -5.20 -27.48
CA GLY A 251 3.50 -4.15 -27.78
C GLY A 251 3.10 -2.80 -27.16
N GLU A 252 1.83 -2.38 -27.32
CA GLU A 252 1.33 -1.11 -26.74
C GLU A 252 1.42 -1.15 -25.20
N ILE A 253 1.07 -2.28 -24.57
CA ILE A 253 1.19 -2.45 -23.11
C ILE A 253 2.65 -2.28 -22.64
N VAL A 254 3.59 -2.91 -23.35
CA VAL A 254 5.03 -2.80 -23.03
C VAL A 254 5.53 -1.36 -23.23
N ASP A 255 5.13 -0.69 -24.31
CA ASP A 255 5.56 0.68 -24.58
C ASP A 255 5.01 1.68 -23.55
N LEU A 256 3.77 1.49 -23.09
CA LEU A 256 3.19 2.31 -22.02
C LEU A 256 3.90 2.09 -20.68
N LEU A 257 4.24 0.84 -20.32
CA LEU A 257 5.05 0.56 -19.14
C LEU A 257 6.46 1.18 -19.26
N ARG A 258 7.09 1.11 -20.43
CA ARG A 258 8.39 1.77 -20.70
C ARG A 258 8.29 3.28 -20.57
N HIS A 259 7.19 3.87 -21.05
CA HIS A 259 6.94 5.30 -20.91
C HIS A 259 6.89 5.71 -19.44
N ASP A 260 6.14 4.99 -18.61
CA ASP A 260 6.07 5.26 -17.17
C ASP A 260 7.45 5.06 -16.50
N VAL A 261 8.17 3.99 -16.85
CA VAL A 261 9.53 3.72 -16.33
C VAL A 261 10.47 4.90 -16.61
N ARG A 262 10.49 5.45 -17.83
CA ARG A 262 11.34 6.60 -18.17
C ARG A 262 10.99 7.84 -17.36
N ARG A 263 9.69 8.09 -17.15
CA ARG A 263 9.23 9.25 -16.35
C ARG A 263 9.67 9.12 -14.88
N TYR A 264 9.54 7.93 -14.28
CA TYR A 264 10.02 7.66 -12.93
C TYR A 264 11.55 7.72 -12.85
N ALA A 265 12.26 7.11 -13.81
CA ALA A 265 13.74 7.10 -13.83
C ALA A 265 14.35 8.49 -13.93
N ALA A 266 13.64 9.46 -14.51
CA ALA A 266 14.09 10.85 -14.56
C ALA A 266 14.12 11.54 -13.18
N LEU A 267 13.57 10.93 -12.14
CA LEU A 267 13.50 11.50 -10.80
C LEU A 267 14.70 11.16 -9.92
N THR A 268 15.48 10.14 -10.25
CA THR A 268 16.71 9.76 -9.53
C THR A 268 17.53 8.73 -10.31
N ASP A 269 18.84 8.80 -10.18
CA ASP A 269 19.79 7.83 -10.74
C ASP A 269 19.97 6.57 -9.86
N SER A 270 19.45 6.60 -8.62
CA SER A 270 19.60 5.49 -7.67
C SER A 270 18.27 4.82 -7.36
N SER A 271 18.06 3.65 -7.94
CA SER A 271 16.85 2.88 -7.75
C SER A 271 17.13 1.38 -7.56
N THR A 272 16.24 0.71 -6.83
CA THR A 272 16.36 -0.71 -6.49
C THR A 272 15.06 -1.43 -6.83
N LEU A 273 15.14 -2.61 -7.45
CA LEU A 273 13.96 -3.41 -7.77
C LEU A 273 13.61 -4.36 -6.62
N LEU A 274 12.33 -4.43 -6.25
CA LEU A 274 11.80 -5.52 -5.43
C LEU A 274 11.55 -6.74 -6.33
N LEU A 275 12.36 -7.76 -6.19
CA LEU A 275 12.35 -8.92 -7.06
C LEU A 275 11.86 -10.17 -6.32
N SER A 276 10.75 -10.75 -6.80
CA SER A 276 10.23 -12.06 -6.41
C SER A 276 10.39 -13.08 -7.54
N GLY A 277 10.06 -14.33 -7.29
CA GLY A 277 9.97 -15.35 -8.34
C GLY A 277 8.73 -15.21 -9.24
N GLY A 278 7.81 -14.30 -8.90
CA GLY A 278 6.54 -14.05 -9.59
C GLY A 278 6.68 -13.32 -10.93
N PHE A 279 5.55 -13.20 -11.64
CA PHE A 279 5.51 -12.53 -12.94
C PHE A 279 5.49 -11.00 -12.84
N ASP A 280 4.91 -10.43 -11.79
CA ASP A 280 4.78 -8.98 -11.62
C ASP A 280 6.15 -8.29 -11.61
N SER A 281 7.06 -8.76 -10.75
CA SER A 281 8.42 -8.25 -10.70
C SER A 281 9.27 -8.66 -11.91
N ARG A 282 8.96 -9.80 -12.54
CA ARG A 282 9.68 -10.33 -13.72
C ARG A 282 9.41 -9.49 -14.97
N ILE A 283 8.15 -9.12 -15.24
CA ILE A 283 7.83 -8.22 -16.36
C ILE A 283 8.42 -6.83 -16.13
N LEU A 284 8.33 -6.34 -14.88
CA LEU A 284 8.92 -5.05 -14.53
C LEU A 284 10.44 -5.06 -14.74
N LEU A 285 11.15 -6.10 -14.29
CA LEU A 285 12.58 -6.28 -14.56
C LEU A 285 12.89 -6.26 -16.05
N SER A 286 12.08 -6.98 -16.85
CA SER A 286 12.29 -7.06 -18.30
C SER A 286 12.14 -5.70 -18.98
N VAL A 287 11.17 -4.90 -18.55
CA VAL A 287 10.98 -3.53 -19.02
C VAL A 287 12.14 -2.63 -18.57
N LEU A 288 12.52 -2.69 -17.30
CA LEU A 288 13.64 -1.91 -16.74
C LEU A 288 14.96 -2.21 -17.46
N ARG A 289 15.25 -3.48 -17.76
CA ARG A 289 16.46 -3.88 -18.48
C ARG A 289 16.56 -3.25 -19.88
N ARG A 290 15.44 -3.08 -20.58
CA ARG A 290 15.43 -2.38 -21.87
C ARG A 290 15.78 -0.89 -21.76
N GLU A 291 15.57 -0.31 -20.57
CA GLU A 291 15.91 1.07 -20.25
C GLU A 291 17.29 1.20 -19.54
N GLY A 292 18.06 0.11 -19.45
CA GLY A 292 19.38 0.11 -18.77
C GLY A 292 19.29 0.10 -17.24
N LEU A 293 18.14 -0.20 -16.67
CA LEU A 293 17.81 -0.17 -15.24
C LEU A 293 17.41 -1.58 -14.74
N PRO A 294 17.35 -1.81 -13.42
CA PRO A 294 18.16 -1.22 -12.36
C PRO A 294 19.54 -1.86 -12.28
N SER A 295 20.45 -1.31 -11.48
CA SER A 295 21.76 -1.92 -11.23
C SER A 295 21.75 -2.95 -10.11
N ARG A 296 20.75 -2.91 -9.22
CA ARG A 296 20.61 -3.79 -8.05
C ARG A 296 19.16 -4.18 -7.76
N SER A 297 18.99 -5.23 -6.96
CA SER A 297 17.68 -5.68 -6.49
C SER A 297 17.70 -6.16 -5.04
N LEU A 298 16.57 -6.00 -4.34
CA LEU A 298 16.25 -6.71 -3.11
C LEU A 298 15.41 -7.93 -3.47
N VAL A 299 15.95 -9.11 -3.23
CA VAL A 299 15.25 -10.36 -3.49
C VAL A 299 14.44 -10.74 -2.27
N LEU A 300 13.13 -10.80 -2.44
CA LEU A 300 12.20 -11.19 -1.40
C LEU A 300 11.81 -12.67 -1.51
N SER A 301 11.50 -13.27 -0.37
CA SER A 301 10.96 -14.61 -0.31
C SER A 301 9.70 -14.63 0.57
N HIS A 302 8.67 -15.34 0.11
CA HIS A 302 7.49 -15.63 0.90
C HIS A 302 7.66 -16.82 1.84
N ALA A 303 8.84 -17.41 1.89
CA ALA A 303 9.16 -18.54 2.73
C ALA A 303 10.25 -18.20 3.74
N ASN A 304 10.23 -18.91 4.86
CA ASN A 304 11.12 -18.79 6.02
C ASN A 304 12.61 -18.95 5.69
N GLU A 305 12.93 -19.51 4.55
CA GLU A 305 14.28 -19.96 4.25
C GLU A 305 14.73 -19.50 2.87
N ALA A 306 16.04 -19.27 2.71
CA ALA A 306 16.68 -19.07 1.42
C ALA A 306 16.33 -20.18 0.40
N GLU A 307 15.83 -21.31 0.89
CA GLU A 307 15.43 -22.47 0.10
C GLU A 307 13.99 -22.41 -0.43
N GLY A 308 13.17 -21.44 -0.06
CA GLY A 308 11.84 -21.23 -0.65
C GLY A 308 11.92 -21.11 -2.17
N ALA A 309 11.02 -21.80 -2.89
CA ALA A 309 11.06 -21.82 -4.35
C ALA A 309 10.97 -20.41 -4.95
N ASP A 310 10.20 -19.52 -4.35
CA ASP A 310 10.04 -18.14 -4.80
C ASP A 310 11.37 -17.37 -4.70
N GLY A 311 12.03 -17.39 -3.53
CA GLY A 311 13.33 -16.76 -3.33
C GLY A 311 14.42 -17.34 -4.22
N ARG A 312 14.45 -18.69 -4.40
CA ARG A 312 15.40 -19.34 -5.33
C ARG A 312 15.21 -18.88 -6.76
N PHE A 313 13.97 -18.77 -7.23
CA PHE A 313 13.69 -18.27 -8.58
C PHE A 313 14.07 -16.81 -8.71
N ALA A 314 13.76 -15.98 -7.74
CA ALA A 314 14.17 -14.57 -7.73
C ALA A 314 15.70 -14.43 -7.80
N MET A 315 16.46 -15.19 -7.00
CA MET A 315 17.93 -15.21 -7.07
C MET A 315 18.46 -15.69 -8.44
N ARG A 316 17.80 -16.69 -9.06
CA ARG A 316 18.18 -17.15 -10.41
C ARG A 316 17.89 -16.08 -11.46
N ILE A 317 16.75 -15.39 -11.36
CA ILE A 317 16.40 -14.26 -12.24
C ILE A 317 17.45 -13.16 -12.10
N ALA A 318 17.80 -12.75 -10.87
CA ALA A 318 18.81 -11.73 -10.62
C ALA A 318 20.17 -12.10 -11.26
N ARG A 319 20.65 -13.34 -11.02
CA ARG A 319 21.91 -13.83 -11.62
C ARG A 319 21.87 -13.88 -13.14
N HIS A 320 20.76 -14.38 -13.71
CA HIS A 320 20.59 -14.46 -15.15
C HIS A 320 20.59 -13.06 -15.79
N SER A 321 20.03 -12.08 -15.10
CA SER A 321 19.97 -10.70 -15.55
C SER A 321 21.21 -9.88 -15.20
N GLY A 322 22.23 -10.48 -14.56
CA GLY A 322 23.45 -9.78 -14.18
C GLY A 322 23.23 -8.69 -13.09
N LEU A 323 22.15 -8.83 -12.28
CA LEU A 323 21.85 -7.89 -11.20
C LEU A 323 22.60 -8.25 -9.92
N ALA A 324 23.18 -7.26 -9.26
CA ALA A 324 23.54 -7.38 -7.86
C ALA A 324 22.24 -7.56 -7.03
N TYR A 325 22.26 -8.45 -6.03
CA TYR A 325 21.07 -8.69 -5.20
C TYR A 325 21.43 -8.91 -3.74
N SER A 326 20.53 -8.47 -2.87
CA SER A 326 20.51 -8.84 -1.45
C SER A 326 19.28 -9.71 -1.20
N PHE A 327 19.48 -10.87 -0.60
CA PHE A 327 18.39 -11.77 -0.21
C PHE A 327 17.90 -11.41 1.19
N VAL A 328 16.57 -11.27 1.34
CA VAL A 328 15.93 -10.96 2.62
C VAL A 328 15.07 -12.14 3.04
N PRO A 329 15.55 -12.98 3.98
CA PRO A 329 14.77 -14.11 4.47
C PRO A 329 13.63 -13.62 5.36
N THR A 330 12.46 -14.22 5.23
CA THR A 330 11.36 -14.00 6.17
C THR A 330 11.62 -14.78 7.47
N ARG A 331 11.56 -14.12 8.61
CA ARG A 331 11.84 -14.70 9.92
C ARG A 331 10.54 -14.97 10.70
N SER A 332 10.44 -16.09 11.39
CA SER A 332 9.24 -16.47 12.16
C SER A 332 9.07 -15.65 13.45
N ASP A 333 10.19 -15.18 14.04
CA ASP A 333 10.22 -14.35 15.24
C ASP A 333 9.86 -12.88 14.97
N TYR A 334 9.63 -12.53 13.72
CA TYR A 334 9.41 -11.15 13.30
C TYR A 334 8.16 -10.52 13.93
N TYR A 335 7.10 -11.30 14.18
CA TYR A 335 5.88 -10.81 14.86
C TYR A 335 6.14 -10.26 16.26
N SER A 336 7.17 -10.74 16.92
CA SER A 336 7.61 -10.29 18.25
C SER A 336 8.71 -9.22 18.18
N SER A 337 8.99 -8.68 16.99
CA SER A 337 10.06 -7.71 16.79
C SER A 337 9.55 -6.26 16.86
N PRO A 338 10.39 -5.29 17.29
CA PRO A 338 10.07 -3.87 17.21
C PRO A 338 9.71 -3.43 15.78
N SER A 339 10.38 -3.98 14.77
CA SER A 339 10.11 -3.67 13.36
C SER A 339 8.70 -4.06 12.92
N TYR A 340 8.09 -5.09 13.53
CA TYR A 340 6.69 -5.42 13.25
C TYR A 340 5.73 -4.39 13.86
N ALA A 341 6.01 -3.91 15.06
CA ALA A 341 5.27 -2.81 15.67
C ALA A 341 5.36 -1.54 14.78
N ASP A 342 6.55 -1.23 14.30
CA ASP A 342 6.76 -0.13 13.36
C ASP A 342 5.98 -0.31 12.05
N TYR A 343 5.91 -1.52 11.53
CA TYR A 343 5.10 -1.83 10.36
C TYR A 343 3.61 -1.58 10.59
N LEU A 344 3.06 -1.98 11.76
CA LEU A 344 1.66 -1.72 12.10
C LEU A 344 1.39 -0.22 12.18
N VAL A 345 2.31 0.56 12.74
CA VAL A 345 2.20 2.03 12.78
C VAL A 345 2.28 2.64 11.39
N GLN A 346 3.23 2.20 10.55
CA GLN A 346 3.42 2.73 9.20
C GLN A 346 2.22 2.46 8.28
N ASN A 347 1.60 1.29 8.35
CA ASN A 347 0.44 0.94 7.54
C ASN A 347 -0.89 1.25 8.23
N GLU A 348 -0.88 1.74 9.49
CA GLU A 348 -2.06 2.08 10.28
C GLU A 348 -3.04 0.90 10.45
N VAL A 349 -2.50 -0.33 10.49
CA VAL A 349 -3.30 -1.56 10.57
C VAL A 349 -4.32 -1.68 9.42
N ALA A 350 -4.04 -1.06 8.28
CA ALA A 350 -4.97 -1.03 7.14
C ALA A 350 -5.20 -2.41 6.50
N THR A 351 -4.44 -3.41 6.89
CA THR A 351 -4.53 -4.76 6.33
C THR A 351 -4.34 -5.82 7.41
N PRO A 352 -5.23 -6.82 7.48
CA PRO A 352 -5.02 -8.00 8.31
C PRO A 352 -3.97 -8.94 7.69
N SER A 353 -3.29 -8.48 6.69
CA SER A 353 -2.37 -9.27 5.91
C SER A 353 -0.99 -9.22 6.49
N LEU A 354 -0.39 -10.31 6.42
CA LEU A 354 0.86 -10.73 6.95
C LEU A 354 1.93 -10.66 5.87
N TYR A 355 2.10 -9.50 5.27
CA TYR A 355 3.20 -9.25 4.34
C TYR A 355 4.49 -9.01 5.14
N LEU A 356 4.91 -10.00 5.93
CA LEU A 356 6.07 -9.90 6.79
C LEU A 356 7.38 -9.57 6.08
N PHE A 357 7.47 -9.86 4.80
CA PHE A 357 8.62 -9.50 4.00
C PHE A 357 8.74 -7.99 3.76
N ILE A 358 7.63 -7.24 3.81
CA ILE A 358 7.64 -5.79 3.56
C ILE A 358 8.48 -5.03 4.59
N PRO A 359 8.23 -5.17 5.91
CA PRO A 359 9.04 -4.48 6.89
C PRO A 359 10.49 -4.97 6.92
N GLN A 360 10.74 -6.25 6.67
CA GLN A 360 12.11 -6.76 6.56
C GLN A 360 12.86 -6.21 5.35
N LEU A 361 12.16 -5.90 4.26
CA LEU A 361 12.71 -5.18 3.13
C LEU A 361 13.03 -3.73 3.48
N SER A 362 12.14 -3.05 4.22
CA SER A 362 12.36 -1.66 4.62
C SER A 362 13.60 -1.50 5.51
N GLU A 363 13.94 -2.49 6.35
CA GLU A 363 15.18 -2.53 7.14
C GLU A 363 16.45 -2.61 6.26
N ARG A 364 16.33 -3.00 5.01
CA ARG A 364 17.45 -3.11 4.05
C ARG A 364 17.61 -1.89 3.15
N ILE A 365 16.79 -0.89 3.34
CA ILE A 365 16.92 0.38 2.64
C ILE A 365 18.14 1.12 3.19
N THR A 366 19.09 1.39 2.31
CA THR A 366 20.33 2.14 2.64
C THR A 366 20.22 3.59 2.17
N PRO A 367 21.01 4.53 2.71
CA PRO A 367 20.94 5.96 2.35
C PRO A 367 21.17 6.25 0.86
N ASP A 368 21.87 5.35 0.17
CA ASP A 368 22.12 5.44 -1.28
C ASP A 368 21.00 4.84 -2.14
N MET A 369 19.95 4.31 -1.54
CA MET A 369 18.73 3.90 -2.23
C MET A 369 17.72 5.05 -2.18
N HIS A 370 17.44 5.68 -3.32
CA HIS A 370 16.53 6.81 -3.38
C HIS A 370 15.13 6.40 -3.83
N ALA A 371 15.03 5.31 -4.59
CA ALA A 371 13.74 4.81 -5.09
C ALA A 371 13.67 3.28 -5.10
N ILE A 372 12.44 2.77 -5.00
CA ILE A 372 12.12 1.35 -5.12
C ILE A 372 11.10 1.14 -6.23
N TRP A 373 11.42 0.22 -7.16
CA TRP A 373 10.49 -0.25 -8.19
C TRP A 373 9.61 -1.35 -7.64
N ASP A 374 8.30 -1.16 -7.72
CA ASP A 374 7.28 -2.10 -7.27
C ASP A 374 6.33 -2.48 -8.41
N GLY A 375 6.05 -3.79 -8.55
CA GLY A 375 5.18 -4.34 -9.57
C GLY A 375 3.68 -4.26 -9.27
N PHE A 376 3.23 -3.36 -8.43
CA PHE A 376 1.84 -3.24 -7.96
C PHE A 376 0.82 -3.18 -9.10
N PHE A 377 0.95 -2.24 -10.02
CA PHE A 377 -0.02 -2.10 -11.11
C PHE A 377 0.00 -3.28 -12.10
N PRO A 378 1.15 -3.72 -12.63
CA PRO A 378 1.18 -4.93 -13.45
C PRO A 378 0.57 -6.14 -12.74
N GLY A 379 0.79 -6.29 -11.43
CA GLY A 379 0.22 -7.37 -10.62
C GLY A 379 -1.30 -7.42 -10.62
N PHE A 380 -1.97 -6.27 -10.67
CA PHE A 380 -3.43 -6.19 -10.77
C PHE A 380 -3.95 -6.22 -12.20
N THR A 381 -3.22 -5.61 -13.13
CA THR A 381 -3.75 -5.36 -14.49
C THR A 381 -3.50 -6.53 -15.44
N LEU A 382 -2.42 -7.27 -15.23
CA LEU A 382 -2.00 -8.36 -16.13
C LEU A 382 -2.22 -9.75 -15.54
N ASN A 383 -2.66 -9.85 -14.28
CA ASN A 383 -2.92 -11.09 -13.56
C ASN A 383 -4.38 -11.18 -13.11
N GLU A 384 -4.80 -12.34 -12.63
CA GLU A 384 -6.15 -12.66 -12.14
C GLU A 384 -6.54 -11.96 -10.82
N ALA A 385 -5.75 -11.01 -10.36
CA ALA A 385 -5.95 -10.25 -9.11
C ALA A 385 -6.17 -11.13 -7.85
N GLY A 386 -5.80 -12.40 -7.93
CA GLY A 386 -5.83 -13.36 -6.82
C GLY A 386 -7.22 -13.95 -6.48
N TYR A 387 -8.26 -13.65 -7.26
CA TYR A 387 -9.61 -14.19 -7.06
C TYR A 387 -10.29 -14.48 -8.40
N PRO A 388 -10.07 -15.65 -9.00
CA PRO A 388 -10.78 -16.06 -10.18
C PRO A 388 -12.23 -16.38 -9.77
N ALA A 389 -13.11 -15.41 -9.89
CA ALA A 389 -14.54 -15.54 -9.64
C ALA A 389 -15.31 -15.02 -10.86
N ASP A 390 -16.39 -15.68 -11.19
CA ASP A 390 -17.26 -15.38 -12.33
C ASP A 390 -18.48 -14.53 -11.95
N SER A 391 -18.65 -14.29 -10.63
CA SER A 391 -19.72 -13.50 -10.05
C SER A 391 -19.39 -13.07 -8.63
N PHE A 392 -20.09 -12.06 -8.10
CA PHE A 392 -19.93 -11.67 -6.70
C PHE A 392 -20.36 -12.76 -5.71
N GLN A 393 -21.32 -13.59 -6.07
CA GLN A 393 -21.68 -14.75 -5.25
C GLN A 393 -20.53 -15.76 -5.17
N SER A 394 -19.86 -16.03 -6.29
CA SER A 394 -18.67 -16.90 -6.35
C SER A 394 -17.51 -16.30 -5.56
N PHE A 395 -17.28 -14.98 -5.69
CA PHE A 395 -16.30 -14.24 -4.89
C PHE A 395 -16.55 -14.38 -3.39
N LEU A 396 -17.79 -14.19 -2.92
CA LEU A 396 -18.15 -14.33 -1.51
C LEU A 396 -17.92 -15.76 -1.01
N ARG A 397 -18.32 -16.77 -1.78
CA ARG A 397 -18.06 -18.19 -1.44
C ARG A 397 -16.57 -18.49 -1.32
N HIS A 398 -15.76 -17.95 -2.22
CA HIS A 398 -14.31 -18.11 -2.17
C HIS A 398 -13.69 -17.48 -0.92
N LYS A 399 -14.29 -16.40 -0.41
CA LYS A 399 -13.89 -15.76 0.84
C LYS A 399 -14.37 -16.49 2.11
N SER A 400 -15.06 -17.62 1.97
CA SER A 400 -15.67 -18.35 3.11
C SER A 400 -16.60 -17.46 3.95
N LEU A 401 -17.42 -16.64 3.28
CA LEU A 401 -18.29 -15.64 3.91
C LEU A 401 -19.69 -16.19 4.22
N ALA A 402 -19.84 -17.52 4.38
CA ALA A 402 -21.05 -18.07 4.93
C ALA A 402 -21.31 -17.50 6.34
N ALA A 403 -22.58 -17.37 6.71
CA ALA A 403 -22.98 -16.77 7.99
C ALA A 403 -22.42 -17.52 9.23
N ASP A 404 -22.02 -18.77 9.04
CA ASP A 404 -21.44 -19.69 10.01
C ASP A 404 -19.90 -19.84 9.84
N SER A 405 -19.27 -18.96 9.05
CA SER A 405 -17.82 -19.02 8.87
C SER A 405 -17.07 -18.83 10.19
N PRO A 406 -15.89 -19.45 10.35
CA PRO A 406 -15.05 -19.26 11.54
C PRO A 406 -14.82 -17.79 11.86
N GLN A 407 -14.73 -16.92 10.85
CA GLN A 407 -14.49 -15.50 10.99
C GLN A 407 -15.66 -14.78 11.69
N TRP A 408 -16.90 -15.00 11.26
CA TRP A 408 -18.08 -14.39 11.89
C TRP A 408 -18.30 -14.93 13.30
N THR A 409 -18.09 -16.22 13.52
CA THR A 409 -18.14 -16.83 14.87
C THR A 409 -17.05 -16.24 15.78
N ALA A 410 -15.86 -15.97 15.25
CA ALA A 410 -14.78 -15.34 15.99
C ALA A 410 -15.13 -13.89 16.39
N MET A 411 -15.68 -13.11 15.47
CA MET A 411 -16.13 -11.74 15.74
C MET A 411 -17.23 -11.70 16.82
N ALA A 412 -18.19 -12.61 16.78
CA ALA A 412 -19.25 -12.72 17.79
C ALA A 412 -18.72 -13.10 19.19
N ARG A 413 -17.55 -13.75 19.28
CA ARG A 413 -16.88 -14.02 20.56
C ARG A 413 -16.14 -12.82 21.11
N VAL A 414 -15.55 -12.00 20.24
CA VAL A 414 -14.68 -10.89 20.63
C VAL A 414 -15.47 -9.61 20.92
N PHE A 415 -16.45 -9.29 20.08
CA PHE A 415 -17.17 -8.03 20.20
C PHE A 415 -18.46 -8.16 21.01
N ALA A 416 -18.86 -7.07 21.66
CA ALA A 416 -20.16 -6.96 22.32
C ALA A 416 -21.30 -7.24 21.31
N PRO A 417 -22.42 -7.85 21.75
CA PRO A 417 -23.48 -8.28 20.81
C PRO A 417 -24.03 -7.18 19.91
N GLY A 418 -24.16 -5.95 20.43
CA GLY A 418 -24.60 -4.79 19.63
C GLY A 418 -23.56 -4.40 18.57
N VAL A 419 -22.30 -4.29 18.95
CA VAL A 419 -21.18 -3.95 18.03
C VAL A 419 -21.04 -5.02 16.93
N TYR A 420 -21.14 -6.30 17.29
CA TYR A 420 -21.14 -7.39 16.31
C TYR A 420 -22.32 -7.31 15.32
N ALA A 421 -23.52 -7.01 15.82
CA ALA A 421 -24.70 -6.86 14.97
C ALA A 421 -24.54 -5.68 13.99
N ASP A 422 -24.01 -4.54 14.47
CA ASP A 422 -23.75 -3.37 13.65
C ASP A 422 -22.66 -3.63 12.59
N MET A 423 -21.60 -4.34 12.96
CA MET A 423 -20.54 -4.75 12.01
C MET A 423 -21.09 -5.64 10.90
N ARG A 424 -21.97 -6.59 11.25
CA ARG A 424 -22.57 -7.50 10.28
C ARG A 424 -23.52 -6.78 9.34
N HIS A 425 -24.43 -6.00 9.89
CA HIS A 425 -25.39 -5.21 9.12
C HIS A 425 -24.67 -4.18 8.22
N GLY A 426 -23.71 -3.45 8.79
CA GLY A 426 -22.94 -2.46 8.06
C GLY A 426 -22.10 -3.07 6.92
N PHE A 427 -21.53 -4.27 7.13
CA PHE A 427 -20.87 -5.00 6.05
C PHE A 427 -21.86 -5.37 4.93
N GLU A 428 -22.99 -6.01 5.26
CA GLU A 428 -23.96 -6.48 4.28
C GLU A 428 -24.51 -5.32 3.43
N GLU A 429 -24.83 -4.20 4.06
CA GLU A 429 -25.34 -3.01 3.38
C GLU A 429 -24.26 -2.35 2.50
N SER A 430 -23.06 -2.11 3.06
CA SER A 430 -21.98 -1.46 2.33
C SER A 430 -21.43 -2.31 1.19
N PHE A 431 -21.34 -3.62 1.37
CA PHE A 431 -20.94 -4.53 0.31
C PHE A 431 -21.96 -4.52 -0.84
N ARG A 432 -23.26 -4.59 -0.55
CA ARG A 432 -24.30 -4.50 -1.59
C ARG A 432 -24.22 -3.18 -2.36
N ARG A 433 -24.09 -2.06 -1.65
CA ARG A 433 -23.95 -0.73 -2.28
C ARG A 433 -22.71 -0.64 -3.16
N GLU A 434 -21.59 -1.21 -2.72
CA GLU A 434 -20.35 -1.17 -3.48
C GLU A 434 -20.42 -2.04 -4.75
N VAL A 435 -21.00 -3.26 -4.67
CA VAL A 435 -21.10 -4.17 -5.83
C VAL A 435 -22.14 -3.73 -6.85
N ASP A 436 -23.16 -2.96 -6.47
CA ASP A 436 -24.17 -2.40 -7.38
C ASP A 436 -23.53 -1.50 -8.47
N GLY A 437 -22.32 -0.98 -8.22
CA GLY A 437 -21.55 -0.20 -9.19
C GLY A 437 -20.82 -1.03 -10.26
N TYR A 438 -20.91 -2.39 -10.23
CA TYR A 438 -20.17 -3.27 -11.14
C TYR A 438 -21.07 -4.31 -11.80
N PRO A 439 -20.75 -4.78 -13.03
CA PRO A 439 -21.38 -5.96 -13.60
C PRO A 439 -21.16 -7.20 -12.71
N ASP A 440 -22.17 -8.06 -12.56
CA ASP A 440 -22.02 -9.33 -11.81
C ASP A 440 -21.41 -10.41 -12.71
N ASP A 441 -20.18 -10.18 -13.12
CA ASP A 441 -19.37 -11.08 -13.94
C ASP A 441 -17.89 -11.03 -13.53
N ALA A 442 -17.05 -11.80 -14.22
CA ALA A 442 -15.62 -11.85 -13.93
C ALA A 442 -14.90 -10.49 -14.10
N ASP A 443 -15.35 -9.66 -15.03
CA ASP A 443 -14.77 -8.33 -15.26
C ASP A 443 -15.16 -7.36 -14.15
N GLY A 444 -16.41 -7.41 -13.68
CA GLY A 444 -16.87 -6.64 -12.53
C GLY A 444 -16.15 -7.02 -11.24
N VAL A 445 -15.98 -8.32 -10.97
CA VAL A 445 -15.20 -8.81 -9.82
C VAL A 445 -13.74 -8.37 -9.89
N TRP A 446 -13.11 -8.38 -11.07
CA TRP A 446 -11.74 -7.90 -11.26
C TRP A 446 -11.62 -6.40 -10.95
N ARG A 447 -12.53 -5.56 -11.48
CA ARG A 447 -12.56 -4.11 -11.21
C ARG A 447 -12.80 -3.78 -9.75
N PHE A 448 -13.80 -4.46 -9.14
CA PHE A 448 -14.06 -4.36 -7.71
C PHE A 448 -12.82 -4.71 -6.87
N THR A 449 -12.12 -5.79 -7.24
CA THR A 449 -10.92 -6.24 -6.52
C THR A 449 -9.81 -5.19 -6.59
N PHE A 450 -9.56 -4.57 -7.74
CA PHE A 450 -8.59 -3.48 -7.85
C PHE A 450 -9.01 -2.25 -7.03
N ARG A 451 -10.24 -1.78 -7.21
CA ARG A 451 -10.74 -0.55 -6.57
C ARG A 451 -10.83 -0.66 -5.04
N ASN A 452 -10.95 -1.87 -4.52
CA ASN A 452 -11.03 -2.11 -3.08
C ASN A 452 -9.74 -2.73 -2.54
N ARG A 453 -9.46 -4.00 -2.85
CA ARG A 453 -8.28 -4.70 -2.33
C ARG A 453 -6.97 -4.04 -2.78
N GLY A 454 -6.87 -3.62 -4.03
CA GLY A 454 -5.69 -2.92 -4.55
C GLY A 454 -5.39 -1.67 -3.74
N ARG A 455 -6.36 -0.78 -3.62
CA ARG A 455 -6.23 0.52 -2.94
C ARG A 455 -6.02 0.41 -1.43
N HIS A 456 -6.79 -0.46 -0.75
CA HIS A 456 -6.86 -0.47 0.71
C HIS A 456 -5.93 -1.49 1.37
N ARG A 457 -5.53 -2.54 0.66
CA ARG A 457 -4.73 -3.63 1.24
C ARG A 457 -3.31 -3.72 0.68
N ILE A 458 -3.14 -3.58 -0.65
CA ILE A 458 -1.83 -3.78 -1.27
C ILE A 458 -1.05 -2.48 -1.38
N ALA A 459 -1.70 -1.42 -1.87
CA ALA A 459 -1.08 -0.12 -2.03
C ALA A 459 -0.44 0.48 -0.75
N PRO A 460 -0.97 0.27 0.46
CA PRO A 460 -0.30 0.77 1.67
C PRO A 460 1.16 0.34 1.81
N ASN A 461 1.56 -0.81 1.26
CA ASN A 461 2.96 -1.24 1.34
C ASN A 461 3.91 -0.29 0.59
N PRO A 462 3.78 -0.02 -0.72
CA PRO A 462 4.63 0.96 -1.37
C PRO A 462 4.37 2.40 -0.89
N VAL A 463 3.12 2.83 -0.82
CA VAL A 463 2.81 4.26 -0.61
C VAL A 463 2.87 4.74 0.84
N LYS A 464 2.85 3.84 1.82
CA LYS A 464 2.98 4.18 3.24
C LYS A 464 4.28 3.64 3.85
N VAL A 465 4.60 2.36 3.65
CA VAL A 465 5.75 1.75 4.30
C VAL A 465 7.05 2.21 3.63
N PHE A 466 7.23 1.93 2.33
CA PHE A 466 8.46 2.34 1.65
C PHE A 466 8.60 3.85 1.49
N ALA A 467 7.48 4.56 1.32
CA ALA A 467 7.46 6.02 1.22
C ALA A 467 7.99 6.75 2.48
N ASN A 468 8.13 6.07 3.60
CA ASN A 468 8.84 6.62 4.76
C ASN A 468 10.36 6.78 4.54
N HIS A 469 10.91 6.13 3.52
CA HIS A 469 12.36 6.03 3.33
C HIS A 469 12.82 6.40 1.91
N VAL A 470 12.01 6.10 0.89
CA VAL A 470 12.37 6.19 -0.53
C VAL A 470 11.17 6.56 -1.38
N LEU A 471 11.40 6.92 -2.65
CA LEU A 471 10.34 7.10 -3.64
C LEU A 471 9.77 5.75 -4.09
N PRO A 472 8.47 5.48 -3.95
CA PRO A 472 7.85 4.28 -4.50
C PRO A 472 7.53 4.47 -6.00
N PHE A 473 8.25 3.80 -6.87
CA PHE A 473 8.02 3.81 -8.31
C PHE A 473 7.12 2.65 -8.71
N THR A 474 5.93 2.96 -9.22
CA THR A 474 4.86 1.99 -9.53
C THR A 474 4.41 2.13 -10.99
N PRO A 475 5.21 1.65 -11.99
CA PRO A 475 4.83 1.73 -13.41
C PRO A 475 3.49 1.06 -13.69
N GLY A 476 2.74 1.62 -14.66
CA GLY A 476 1.34 1.28 -14.92
C GLY A 476 0.36 2.21 -14.22
N SER A 477 0.85 3.29 -13.60
CA SER A 477 0.05 4.32 -12.93
C SER A 477 -0.42 5.45 -13.85
N SER A 478 -0.20 5.37 -15.14
CA SER A 478 -0.74 6.32 -16.12
C SER A 478 -2.16 5.94 -16.55
N ARG A 479 -3.04 6.93 -16.73
CA ARG A 479 -4.42 6.74 -17.21
C ARG A 479 -4.44 6.05 -18.57
N ARG A 480 -3.51 6.41 -19.46
CA ARG A 480 -3.43 5.79 -20.79
C ARG A 480 -3.16 4.29 -20.73
N TYR A 481 -2.31 3.84 -19.81
CA TYR A 481 -2.09 2.41 -19.59
C TYR A 481 -3.41 1.71 -19.19
N TRP A 482 -4.17 2.32 -18.28
CA TRP A 482 -5.44 1.76 -17.81
C TRP A 482 -6.54 1.74 -18.89
N GLU A 483 -6.59 2.72 -19.77
CA GLU A 483 -7.48 2.73 -20.94
C GLU A 483 -7.25 1.51 -21.85
N VAL A 484 -6.01 1.05 -21.96
CA VAL A 484 -5.67 -0.14 -22.74
C VAL A 484 -5.97 -1.43 -21.97
N VAL A 485 -5.47 -1.56 -20.74
CA VAL A 485 -5.58 -2.82 -19.99
C VAL A 485 -7.00 -3.11 -19.50
N SER A 486 -7.84 -2.11 -19.28
CA SER A 486 -9.25 -2.30 -18.89
C SER A 486 -10.10 -2.91 -20.01
N ARG A 487 -9.64 -2.89 -21.25
CA ARG A 487 -10.28 -3.52 -22.40
C ARG A 487 -10.04 -5.04 -22.47
N ILE A 488 -9.10 -5.58 -21.69
CA ILE A 488 -8.78 -7.00 -21.66
C ILE A 488 -9.82 -7.71 -20.78
N ALA A 489 -10.51 -8.71 -21.32
CA ALA A 489 -11.44 -9.52 -20.55
C ALA A 489 -10.74 -10.27 -19.39
N ALA A 490 -11.33 -10.25 -18.19
CA ALA A 490 -10.73 -10.83 -17.00
C ALA A 490 -10.32 -12.30 -17.15
N PRO A 491 -11.10 -13.18 -17.84
CA PRO A 491 -10.70 -14.57 -18.05
C PRO A 491 -9.37 -14.76 -18.78
N LEU A 492 -8.92 -13.81 -19.61
CA LEU A 492 -7.62 -13.90 -20.30
C LEU A 492 -6.43 -13.79 -19.35
N ARG A 493 -6.64 -13.24 -18.15
CA ARG A 493 -5.62 -13.11 -17.11
C ARG A 493 -5.41 -14.40 -16.33
N ASN A 494 -6.38 -15.32 -16.39
CA ASN A 494 -6.34 -16.60 -15.68
C ASN A 494 -5.13 -17.42 -16.14
N ALA A 495 -4.57 -18.21 -15.23
CA ALA A 495 -3.39 -19.03 -15.47
C ALA A 495 -2.22 -18.24 -16.09
N HIS A 496 -2.11 -16.95 -15.74
CA HIS A 496 -1.07 -16.03 -16.23
C HIS A 496 -1.10 -15.78 -17.75
N GLY A 497 -2.25 -15.95 -18.41
CA GLY A 497 -2.35 -15.89 -19.88
C GLY A 497 -1.78 -14.62 -20.49
N VAL A 498 -2.13 -13.45 -19.95
CA VAL A 498 -1.64 -12.14 -20.42
C VAL A 498 -0.12 -12.02 -20.21
N TYR A 499 0.40 -12.39 -19.03
CA TYR A 499 1.85 -12.36 -18.76
C TYR A 499 2.62 -13.25 -19.72
N LEU A 500 2.18 -14.50 -19.89
CA LEU A 500 2.85 -15.46 -20.75
C LEU A 500 2.86 -14.99 -22.22
N ARG A 501 1.78 -14.33 -22.68
CA ARG A 501 1.73 -13.75 -24.02
C ARG A 501 2.76 -12.65 -24.18
N ILE A 502 2.78 -11.67 -23.28
CA ILE A 502 3.72 -10.54 -23.31
C ILE A 502 5.17 -11.03 -23.22
N LEU A 503 5.46 -11.95 -22.28
CA LEU A 503 6.82 -12.43 -22.08
C LEU A 503 7.31 -13.26 -23.28
N ARG A 504 6.47 -14.10 -23.88
CA ARG A 504 6.86 -14.88 -25.08
C ARG A 504 7.18 -14.00 -26.27
N GLU A 505 6.43 -12.91 -26.45
CA GLU A 505 6.62 -12.03 -27.61
C GLU A 505 7.75 -11.03 -27.44
N HIS A 506 7.92 -10.50 -26.24
CA HIS A 506 8.82 -9.37 -26.01
C HIS A 506 10.04 -9.71 -25.14
N PHE A 507 9.97 -10.72 -24.27
CA PHE A 507 10.99 -11.02 -23.26
C PHE A 507 11.16 -12.54 -23.05
N PRO A 508 11.41 -13.33 -24.12
CA PRO A 508 11.46 -14.80 -24.01
C PRO A 508 12.51 -15.29 -23.01
N GLU A 509 13.60 -14.55 -22.82
CA GLU A 509 14.65 -14.84 -21.85
C GLU A 509 14.14 -14.87 -20.40
N ALA A 510 13.12 -14.09 -20.07
CA ALA A 510 12.52 -14.07 -18.75
C ALA A 510 11.77 -15.37 -18.40
N LEU A 511 11.46 -16.21 -19.40
CA LEU A 511 10.80 -17.50 -19.22
C LEU A 511 11.78 -18.67 -19.08
N GLU A 512 13.10 -18.45 -19.19
CA GLU A 512 14.11 -19.48 -18.98
C GLU A 512 14.17 -19.94 -17.50
N VAL A 513 13.75 -19.07 -16.55
CA VAL A 513 13.64 -19.42 -15.15
C VAL A 513 12.21 -19.90 -14.85
N PRO A 514 12.03 -21.08 -14.22
CA PRO A 514 10.71 -21.56 -13.79
C PRO A 514 9.98 -20.60 -12.86
N PHE A 515 8.68 -20.81 -12.70
CA PHE A 515 7.81 -20.04 -11.81
C PHE A 515 6.86 -20.96 -11.04
N ILE A 516 6.20 -20.41 -10.02
CA ILE A 516 5.18 -21.13 -9.25
C ILE A 516 3.81 -20.72 -9.77
N SER A 517 2.99 -21.69 -10.15
CA SER A 517 1.58 -21.50 -10.47
C SER A 517 0.76 -22.51 -9.69
N GLN A 518 -0.26 -22.04 -8.95
CA GLN A 518 -1.16 -22.88 -8.14
C GLN A 518 -0.41 -23.88 -7.23
N GLY A 519 0.68 -23.43 -6.61
CA GLY A 519 1.50 -24.25 -5.72
C GLY A 519 2.41 -25.30 -6.43
N ARG A 520 2.48 -25.28 -7.75
CA ARG A 520 3.34 -26.15 -8.57
C ARG A 520 4.42 -25.37 -9.29
N ILE A 521 5.57 -26.00 -9.47
CA ILE A 521 6.65 -25.45 -10.29
C ILE A 521 6.32 -25.72 -11.75
N VAL A 522 6.29 -24.66 -12.55
CA VAL A 522 5.97 -24.69 -13.98
C VAL A 522 7.13 -24.10 -14.77
N SER A 523 7.49 -24.72 -15.88
CA SER A 523 8.42 -24.15 -16.86
C SER A 523 7.63 -23.74 -18.10
N ALA A 524 7.75 -22.48 -18.51
CA ALA A 524 7.13 -21.98 -19.74
C ALA A 524 8.07 -22.08 -20.96
N ALA A 525 9.37 -22.35 -20.73
CA ALA A 525 10.32 -22.57 -21.81
C ALA A 525 10.09 -23.95 -22.47
N PRO A 526 10.25 -24.07 -23.79
CA PRO A 526 10.19 -25.34 -24.45
C PRO A 526 11.25 -26.30 -23.86
N TRP A 527 10.86 -27.54 -23.55
CA TRP A 527 11.77 -28.57 -23.02
C TRP A 527 12.93 -28.91 -23.99
N THR A 528 12.89 -28.37 -25.19
CA THR A 528 13.94 -28.44 -26.20
C THR A 528 15.19 -27.62 -25.88
N SER A 529 15.07 -26.65 -24.91
CA SER A 529 16.23 -25.89 -24.46
C SER A 529 16.96 -26.66 -23.35
N LEU A 530 18.15 -27.12 -23.63
CA LEU A 530 19.03 -27.80 -22.66
C LEU A 530 19.30 -26.94 -21.42
N ARG A 531 19.31 -25.62 -21.59
CA ARG A 531 19.49 -24.63 -20.53
C ARG A 531 18.28 -24.56 -19.62
N ALA A 532 17.05 -24.46 -20.19
CA ALA A 532 15.81 -24.48 -19.44
C ALA A 532 15.63 -25.79 -18.67
N PHE A 533 15.95 -26.91 -19.27
CA PHE A 533 15.94 -28.22 -18.61
C PHE A 533 16.91 -28.27 -17.42
N ARG A 534 18.18 -27.88 -17.60
CA ARG A 534 19.17 -27.81 -16.49
C ARG A 534 18.75 -26.90 -15.36
N THR A 535 18.00 -25.83 -15.65
CA THR A 535 17.51 -24.88 -14.65
C THR A 535 16.31 -25.42 -13.88
N ALA A 536 15.41 -26.14 -14.54
CA ALA A 536 14.16 -26.65 -13.96
C ALA A 536 14.30 -28.04 -13.32
N ALA A 537 15.18 -28.89 -13.84
CA ALA A 537 15.28 -30.29 -13.44
C ALA A 537 15.49 -30.53 -11.94
N PRO A 538 16.36 -29.78 -11.22
CA PRO A 538 16.54 -30.00 -9.78
C PRO A 538 15.27 -29.77 -8.97
N ASP A 539 14.46 -28.77 -9.35
CA ASP A 539 13.23 -28.41 -8.62
C ASP A 539 12.08 -29.36 -8.98
N LEU A 540 12.00 -29.80 -10.23
CA LEU A 540 11.05 -30.82 -10.67
C LEU A 540 11.32 -32.16 -9.99
N VAL A 541 12.59 -32.57 -9.86
CA VAL A 541 12.99 -33.79 -9.14
C VAL A 541 12.60 -33.67 -7.67
N ARG A 542 12.87 -32.54 -7.00
CA ARG A 542 12.44 -32.29 -5.61
C ARG A 542 10.92 -32.37 -5.47
N GLN A 543 10.15 -31.82 -6.41
CA GLN A 543 8.69 -31.90 -6.42
C GLN A 543 8.20 -33.33 -6.60
N LEU A 544 8.81 -34.11 -7.49
CA LEU A 544 8.49 -35.53 -7.72
C LEU A 544 8.83 -36.41 -6.52
N LEU A 545 9.90 -36.09 -5.79
CA LEU A 545 10.30 -36.79 -4.56
C LEU A 545 9.43 -36.41 -3.33
N GLY A 546 8.32 -35.66 -3.53
CA GLY A 546 7.37 -35.35 -2.49
C GLY A 546 7.87 -34.31 -1.47
N SER A 547 8.96 -33.58 -1.76
CA SER A 547 9.35 -32.45 -0.93
C SER A 547 8.23 -31.43 -0.97
N ARG A 548 7.54 -31.23 0.15
CA ARG A 548 6.52 -30.18 0.28
C ARG A 548 7.20 -28.85 0.01
N LEU A 549 6.53 -27.99 -0.78
CA LEU A 549 6.93 -26.58 -0.85
C LEU A 549 6.97 -26.05 0.59
N PRO A 550 7.99 -25.27 0.96
CA PRO A 550 8.07 -24.71 2.31
C PRO A 550 6.76 -24.05 2.68
N ARG A 551 6.33 -24.21 3.93
CA ARG A 551 5.13 -23.57 4.43
C ARG A 551 5.22 -22.07 4.15
N ARG A 552 4.17 -21.49 3.63
CA ARG A 552 4.06 -20.04 3.47
C ARG A 552 4.06 -19.42 4.87
N TYR A 553 4.65 -18.24 5.01
CA TYR A 553 4.73 -17.51 6.29
C TYR A 553 3.36 -17.29 6.98
N PHE A 554 2.25 -17.39 6.25
CA PHE A 554 0.89 -17.39 6.79
C PHE A 554 0.63 -18.49 7.85
N ASP A 555 1.39 -19.58 7.83
CA ASP A 555 1.20 -20.71 8.74
C ASP A 555 1.77 -20.45 10.14
N TRP A 556 2.56 -19.37 10.33
CA TRP A 556 3.20 -19.04 11.63
C TRP A 556 2.47 -17.94 12.39
N ALA A 557 1.73 -17.12 11.67
CA ALA A 557 1.01 -16.00 12.25
C ALA A 557 0.19 -16.38 13.48
N PRO A 558 -0.57 -17.48 13.51
CA PRO A 558 -1.47 -17.79 14.60
C PRO A 558 -0.81 -17.86 15.96
N SER A 559 0.32 -18.57 16.13
CA SER A 559 0.97 -18.72 17.44
C SER A 559 1.63 -17.43 17.90
N ALA A 560 2.33 -16.72 17.02
CA ALA A 560 2.98 -15.46 17.34
C ALA A 560 1.95 -14.35 17.67
N ILE A 561 0.85 -14.26 16.92
CA ILE A 561 -0.26 -13.33 17.21
C ILE A 561 -0.86 -13.67 18.58
N ARG A 562 -1.09 -14.96 18.89
CA ARG A 562 -1.61 -15.40 20.18
C ARG A 562 -0.78 -14.88 21.32
N ASP A 563 0.54 -15.06 21.25
CA ASP A 563 1.44 -14.70 22.32
C ASP A 563 1.44 -13.17 22.59
N VAL A 564 1.40 -12.36 21.53
CA VAL A 564 1.25 -10.90 21.65
C VAL A 564 -0.09 -10.51 22.26
N VAL A 565 -1.20 -11.13 21.83
CA VAL A 565 -2.54 -10.83 22.38
C VAL A 565 -2.63 -11.21 23.86
N VAL A 566 -2.10 -12.38 24.24
CA VAL A 566 -2.10 -12.83 25.64
C VAL A 566 -1.28 -11.89 26.53
N ALA A 567 -0.13 -11.44 26.04
CA ALA A 567 0.74 -10.54 26.79
C ALA A 567 0.13 -9.13 27.01
N ASN A 568 -0.71 -8.67 26.09
CA ASN A 568 -1.19 -7.29 26.07
C ASN A 568 -2.72 -7.15 26.11
N ALA A 569 -3.46 -8.19 26.56
CA ALA A 569 -4.91 -8.20 26.47
C ALA A 569 -5.58 -7.14 27.36
N GLU A 570 -6.22 -6.15 26.74
CA GLU A 570 -7.17 -5.26 27.39
C GLU A 570 -8.57 -5.84 27.22
N VAL A 571 -9.25 -6.16 28.33
CA VAL A 571 -10.56 -6.81 28.31
C VAL A 571 -11.71 -5.87 28.66
N ASP A 572 -11.43 -4.79 29.37
CA ASP A 572 -12.45 -3.85 29.85
C ASP A 572 -12.69 -2.71 28.85
N HIS A 573 -13.32 -3.03 27.73
CA HIS A 573 -13.73 -2.04 26.74
C HIS A 573 -15.18 -2.26 26.32
N PRO A 574 -16.02 -1.20 26.15
CA PRO A 574 -17.43 -1.32 25.81
C PRO A 574 -17.70 -2.02 24.47
N ASP A 575 -16.75 -1.98 23.54
CA ASP A 575 -16.86 -2.67 22.25
C ASP A 575 -16.68 -4.19 22.38
N LEU A 576 -16.10 -4.67 23.49
CA LEU A 576 -15.70 -6.08 23.65
C LEU A 576 -16.72 -6.89 24.46
N ASN A 577 -16.84 -8.16 24.11
CA ASN A 577 -17.51 -9.17 24.92
C ASN A 577 -16.52 -9.69 25.98
N HIS A 578 -16.61 -9.19 27.20
CA HIS A 578 -15.72 -9.51 28.30
C HIS A 578 -15.50 -11.04 28.50
N ASP A 579 -16.60 -11.81 28.63
CA ASP A 579 -16.52 -13.26 28.85
C ASP A 579 -15.93 -13.97 27.63
N GLY A 580 -16.31 -13.52 26.43
CA GLY A 580 -15.79 -14.06 25.17
C GLY A 580 -14.30 -13.85 25.02
N VAL A 581 -13.79 -12.64 25.32
CA VAL A 581 -12.36 -12.30 25.25
C VAL A 581 -11.57 -13.09 26.30
N HIS A 582 -12.03 -13.18 27.54
CA HIS A 582 -11.41 -14.04 28.55
C HIS A 582 -11.34 -15.50 28.12
N GLY A 583 -12.42 -16.00 27.48
CA GLY A 583 -12.45 -17.36 26.92
C GLY A 583 -11.42 -17.57 25.80
N VAL A 584 -11.21 -16.55 24.95
CA VAL A 584 -10.20 -16.58 23.87
C VAL A 584 -8.78 -16.58 24.42
N ILE A 585 -8.50 -15.73 25.43
CA ILE A 585 -7.16 -15.60 26.03
C ILE A 585 -6.76 -16.86 26.78
N ARG A 586 -7.67 -17.43 27.58
CA ARG A 586 -7.41 -18.63 28.42
C ARG A 586 -7.48 -19.94 27.65
N SER A 587 -7.94 -19.93 26.39
CA SER A 587 -8.13 -21.16 25.62
C SER A 587 -6.78 -21.75 25.20
N GLU A 588 -6.55 -23.01 25.51
CA GLU A 588 -5.44 -23.81 24.94
C GLU A 588 -5.80 -24.41 23.56
N ARG A 589 -7.04 -24.22 23.11
CA ARG A 589 -7.50 -24.75 21.82
C ARG A 589 -6.87 -24.03 20.64
N THR A 590 -6.54 -24.80 19.62
CA THR A 590 -5.97 -24.34 18.35
C THR A 590 -6.93 -24.57 17.18
N ASP A 591 -8.26 -24.59 17.45
CA ASP A 591 -9.27 -24.67 16.39
C ASP A 591 -9.35 -23.35 15.59
N ALA A 592 -9.88 -23.45 14.37
CA ALA A 592 -9.93 -22.32 13.44
C ALA A 592 -10.70 -21.10 13.98
N VAL A 593 -11.73 -21.30 14.81
CA VAL A 593 -12.52 -20.21 15.40
C VAL A 593 -11.73 -19.50 16.48
N THR A 594 -11.03 -20.24 17.34
CA THR A 594 -10.21 -19.67 18.41
C THR A 594 -9.02 -18.88 17.83
N GLU A 595 -8.35 -19.41 16.81
CA GLU A 595 -7.24 -18.71 16.14
C GLU A 595 -7.73 -17.45 15.39
N ALA A 596 -8.90 -17.52 14.76
CA ALA A 596 -9.53 -16.35 14.14
C ALA A 596 -9.92 -15.30 15.21
N ALA A 597 -10.43 -15.71 16.37
CA ALA A 597 -10.81 -14.79 17.44
C ALA A 597 -9.56 -14.07 18.05
N ARG A 598 -8.45 -14.78 18.20
CA ARG A 598 -7.18 -14.17 18.62
C ARG A 598 -6.69 -13.13 17.60
N SER A 599 -6.80 -13.44 16.31
CA SER A 599 -6.44 -12.49 15.25
C SER A 599 -7.35 -11.27 15.25
N VAL A 600 -8.66 -11.45 15.41
CA VAL A 600 -9.64 -10.35 15.51
C VAL A 600 -9.27 -9.43 16.69
N LEU A 601 -9.08 -9.99 17.86
CA LEU A 601 -8.70 -9.23 19.07
C LEU A 601 -7.37 -8.50 18.86
N PHE A 602 -6.36 -9.19 18.34
CA PHE A 602 -5.05 -8.60 18.09
C PHE A 602 -5.13 -7.37 17.16
N TYR A 603 -5.78 -7.50 16.00
CA TYR A 603 -5.85 -6.37 15.03
C TYR A 603 -6.65 -5.19 15.57
N TRP A 604 -7.72 -5.45 16.31
CA TRP A 604 -8.52 -4.40 16.94
C TRP A 604 -7.71 -3.65 18.00
N GLN A 605 -6.99 -4.35 18.88
CA GLN A 605 -6.13 -3.73 19.89
C GLN A 605 -4.96 -2.98 19.27
N ALA A 606 -4.27 -3.58 18.30
CA ALA A 606 -3.16 -2.96 17.60
C ALA A 606 -3.59 -1.65 16.91
N TRP A 607 -4.74 -1.67 16.25
CA TRP A 607 -5.30 -0.47 15.64
C TRP A 607 -5.58 0.63 16.65
N ARG A 608 -6.20 0.32 17.78
CA ARG A 608 -6.46 1.31 18.83
C ARG A 608 -5.18 1.96 19.31
N TRP A 609 -4.19 1.16 19.68
CA TRP A 609 -2.90 1.69 20.15
C TRP A 609 -2.20 2.56 19.09
N VAL A 610 -2.28 2.18 17.83
CA VAL A 610 -1.74 2.99 16.72
C VAL A 610 -2.48 4.32 16.61
N MET A 611 -3.81 4.33 16.69
CA MET A 611 -4.60 5.55 16.59
C MET A 611 -4.48 6.44 17.83
N GLU A 612 -4.30 5.87 19.02
CA GLU A 612 -4.07 6.57 20.29
C GLU A 612 -2.61 7.06 20.46
N GLY A 613 -1.72 6.75 19.53
CA GLY A 613 -0.29 7.10 19.59
C GLY A 613 0.51 6.28 20.58
N SER A 614 -0.02 5.16 21.09
CA SER A 614 0.59 4.31 22.11
C SER A 614 1.51 3.24 21.49
N ARG A 615 2.51 3.66 20.70
CA ARG A 615 3.44 2.78 19.99
C ARG A 615 4.16 1.79 20.93
N ASP A 616 4.51 2.23 22.14
CA ASP A 616 5.28 1.42 23.09
C ASP A 616 4.52 0.16 23.53
N ARG A 617 3.19 0.17 23.52
CA ARG A 617 2.35 -0.99 23.82
C ARG A 617 2.43 -2.09 22.78
N LEU A 618 2.85 -1.79 21.56
CA LEU A 618 3.04 -2.77 20.47
C LEU A 618 4.39 -3.51 20.57
N GLN A 619 5.31 -3.04 21.43
CA GLN A 619 6.61 -3.68 21.58
C GLN A 619 6.50 -4.91 22.48
N PRO A 620 7.19 -6.01 22.17
CA PRO A 620 7.27 -7.15 23.06
C PRO A 620 7.89 -6.68 24.38
N GLN A 621 7.19 -6.94 25.50
CA GLN A 621 7.76 -6.70 26.82
C GLN A 621 8.97 -7.64 26.99
N PRO A 622 10.09 -7.20 27.60
CA PRO A 622 11.21 -8.07 27.88
C PRO A 622 10.73 -9.31 28.68
N ALA A 623 11.25 -10.48 28.33
CA ALA A 623 10.84 -11.76 28.91
C ALA A 623 10.99 -11.83 30.45
N GLU A 624 11.67 -10.88 31.09
CA GLU A 624 11.82 -10.77 32.55
C GLU A 624 10.50 -10.50 33.28
N ILE A 625 9.46 -9.96 32.62
CA ILE A 625 8.17 -9.69 33.27
C ILE A 625 7.26 -10.93 33.29
N LEU A 626 7.52 -11.93 32.46
CA LEU A 626 6.74 -13.18 32.42
C LEU A 626 7.18 -14.20 33.49
N GLY A 627 8.34 -14.02 34.16
CA GLY A 627 8.86 -14.91 35.18
C GLY A 627 8.26 -14.73 36.60
N GLU A 628 7.59 -13.60 36.87
CA GLU A 628 7.06 -13.32 38.23
C GLU A 628 5.55 -13.59 38.38
N ARG A 629 4.87 -14.11 37.34
CA ARG A 629 3.42 -14.43 37.36
C ARG A 629 3.09 -15.91 37.08
N ALA A 630 4.05 -16.84 37.27
CA ALA A 630 3.78 -18.28 37.21
C ALA A 630 3.33 -18.81 38.57
#